data_ede158ce8d03de36e42c5571c1503bdf
#
_entry.id   ede158ce8d03de36e42c5571c1503bdf
#
_cell.length_a   1.000
_cell.length_b   1.000
_cell.length_c   1.000
_cell.angle_alpha   90.00
_cell.angle_beta   90.00
_cell.angle_gamma   90.00
#
_symmetry.space_group_name_H-M   'P 1'
#
loop_
_entity.id
_entity.type
_entity.pdbx_description
1 polymer ?
#
loop_
_entity_poly.entity_id
_entity_poly.type
_entity_poly.pdbx_seq_one_letter_code
_entity_poly.pdbx_strand_id
1 'polypeptide(L)'
;MKPHLHTLLTQALNLRLERSRDRTHGDFASSLALTLANTARCKPRELAEQIVAALPASDRLAKIEIAGPGFINFFLTPAAYHAMVSEILERGDAFGRSKLGDGQRVQVEFVSANPTGPLHVGHGRGAAFGATVANLLEAVGYRVHREYYVNDAGRQMNILAASVWLRYLEHCGEQFQFPNDGYRGEYVRDIAAQLYAEQGSAYLAPAVQVFADLPLNEVRDEAGHLIGAGDKEIYIDALVERARALLGEHHYRHLFERGLN
;
A
#
# COMPACT_ATOMS: atom_id res chain seq x y z
N MET A 1 -15.55 -15.89 47.57
CA MET A 1 -16.06 -16.15 46.21
C MET A 1 -16.61 -14.91 45.51
N LYS A 2 -17.52 -14.12 46.09
CA LYS A 2 -18.10 -12.91 45.46
C LYS A 2 -17.07 -11.81 45.05
N PRO A 3 -16.03 -11.44 45.86
CA PRO A 3 -15.08 -10.39 45.47
C PRO A 3 -14.23 -10.77 44.25
N HIS A 4 -13.85 -12.03 44.15
CA HIS A 4 -13.03 -12.52 43.04
C HIS A 4 -13.78 -12.55 41.72
N LEU A 5 -15.07 -12.93 41.77
CA LEU A 5 -15.98 -12.91 40.63
C LEU A 5 -16.20 -11.46 40.13
N HIS A 6 -16.40 -10.53 41.06
CA HIS A 6 -16.55 -9.11 40.73
C HIS A 6 -15.29 -8.54 40.04
N THR A 7 -14.08 -8.89 40.49
CA THR A 7 -12.83 -8.49 39.87
C THR A 7 -12.67 -9.11 38.49
N LEU A 8 -13.00 -10.40 38.33
CA LEU A 8 -13.01 -11.09 37.03
C LEU A 8 -14.03 -10.48 36.07
N LEU A 9 -15.23 -10.15 36.54
CA LEU A 9 -16.27 -9.50 35.75
C LEU A 9 -15.87 -8.06 35.37
N THR A 10 -15.20 -7.33 36.26
CA THR A 10 -14.68 -5.97 35.97
C THR A 10 -13.54 -6.00 34.96
N GLN A 11 -12.65 -7.01 35.01
CA GLN A 11 -11.63 -7.27 33.98
C GLN A 11 -12.23 -7.78 32.66
N ALA A 12 -13.38 -8.45 32.75
CA ALA A 12 -14.15 -8.98 31.61
C ALA A 12 -15.11 -7.96 31.01
N LEU A 13 -15.22 -6.75 31.56
CA LEU A 13 -16.04 -5.64 31.04
C LEU A 13 -15.59 -5.13 29.65
N ASN A 14 -14.45 -5.57 29.17
CA ASN A 14 -14.15 -5.63 27.73
C ASN A 14 -14.70 -6.94 27.12
N LEU A 15 -15.94 -7.26 27.43
CA LEU A 15 -16.70 -8.37 26.82
C LEU A 15 -16.53 -8.30 25.32
N ARG A 16 -15.77 -9.23 24.75
CA ARG A 16 -15.77 -9.46 23.32
C ARG A 16 -17.13 -10.02 22.96
N LEU A 17 -18.06 -9.12 22.65
CA LEU A 17 -19.28 -9.50 21.97
C LEU A 17 -18.92 -9.74 20.50
N GLU A 18 -19.15 -10.96 20.05
CA GLU A 18 -19.00 -11.32 18.65
C GLU A 18 -20.36 -11.24 17.98
N ARG A 19 -20.41 -10.73 16.75
CA ARG A 19 -21.64 -10.74 15.97
C ARG A 19 -21.97 -12.18 15.59
N SER A 20 -23.18 -12.65 15.91
CA SER A 20 -23.60 -14.00 15.56
C SER A 20 -23.63 -14.18 14.03
N ARG A 21 -23.09 -15.29 13.55
CA ARG A 21 -23.15 -15.64 12.12
C ARG A 21 -24.55 -16.09 11.71
N ASP A 22 -25.27 -16.73 12.63
CA ASP A 22 -26.64 -17.21 12.44
C ASP A 22 -27.57 -16.45 13.39
N ARG A 23 -28.63 -15.85 12.85
CA ARG A 23 -29.64 -15.10 13.60
C ARG A 23 -30.42 -15.93 14.59
N THR A 24 -30.47 -17.25 14.43
CA THR A 24 -31.07 -18.17 15.40
C THR A 24 -30.33 -18.16 16.73
N HIS A 25 -29.05 -17.77 16.74
CA HIS A 25 -28.21 -17.60 17.92
C HIS A 25 -28.15 -16.15 18.43
N GLY A 26 -29.13 -15.32 18.05
CA GLY A 26 -29.20 -13.93 18.45
C GLY A 26 -28.39 -12.98 17.58
N ASP A 27 -28.32 -11.71 17.98
CA ASP A 27 -27.59 -10.66 17.28
C ASP A 27 -26.11 -10.68 17.65
N PHE A 28 -25.83 -10.99 18.93
CA PHE A 28 -24.47 -11.10 19.46
C PHE A 28 -24.33 -12.33 20.33
N ALA A 29 -23.13 -12.87 20.42
CA ALA A 29 -22.74 -13.96 21.28
C ALA A 29 -21.45 -13.63 22.06
N SER A 30 -21.32 -14.24 23.24
CA SER A 30 -20.12 -14.19 24.05
C SER A 30 -19.67 -15.59 24.46
N SER A 31 -18.39 -15.88 24.26
CA SER A 31 -17.73 -17.09 24.77
C SER A 31 -17.02 -16.88 26.12
N LEU A 32 -17.30 -15.77 26.80
CA LEU A 32 -16.61 -15.36 28.02
C LEU A 32 -16.63 -16.43 29.12
N ALA A 33 -17.78 -17.05 29.33
CA ALA A 33 -17.92 -18.11 30.35
C ALA A 33 -17.02 -19.32 30.05
N LEU A 34 -16.86 -19.68 28.76
CA LEU A 34 -15.96 -20.76 28.35
C LEU A 34 -14.50 -20.38 28.63
N THR A 35 -14.12 -19.15 28.33
CA THR A 35 -12.76 -18.64 28.53
C THR A 35 -12.37 -18.56 30.00
N LEU A 36 -13.28 -18.12 30.85
CA LEU A 36 -13.02 -17.88 32.27
C LEU A 36 -13.31 -19.09 33.19
N ALA A 37 -13.97 -20.15 32.71
CA ALA A 37 -14.39 -21.30 33.51
C ALA A 37 -13.23 -21.95 34.29
N ASN A 38 -12.10 -22.14 33.65
CA ASN A 38 -10.91 -22.72 34.31
C ASN A 38 -10.39 -21.83 35.43
N THR A 39 -10.32 -20.51 35.19
CA THR A 39 -9.89 -19.54 36.19
C THR A 39 -10.88 -19.41 37.34
N ALA A 40 -12.18 -19.47 37.04
CA ALA A 40 -13.26 -19.43 38.00
C ALA A 40 -13.45 -20.77 38.74
N ARG A 41 -12.80 -21.84 38.29
CA ARG A 41 -12.92 -23.21 38.85
C ARG A 41 -14.40 -23.71 38.95
N CYS A 42 -15.18 -23.43 37.93
CA CYS A 42 -16.56 -23.88 37.83
C CYS A 42 -16.89 -24.33 36.40
N LYS A 43 -18.02 -24.99 36.20
CA LYS A 43 -18.43 -25.38 34.85
C LYS A 43 -18.81 -24.15 34.02
N PRO A 44 -18.42 -24.10 32.73
CA PRO A 44 -18.71 -22.94 31.91
C PRO A 44 -20.16 -22.53 31.86
N ARG A 45 -21.10 -23.49 31.84
CA ARG A 45 -22.55 -23.23 31.86
C ARG A 45 -23.00 -22.60 33.18
N GLU A 46 -22.49 -23.06 34.30
CA GLU A 46 -22.80 -22.51 35.64
C GLU A 46 -22.23 -21.05 35.73
N LEU A 47 -21.05 -20.81 35.16
CA LEU A 47 -20.52 -19.48 35.09
C LEU A 47 -21.33 -18.56 34.18
N ALA A 48 -21.83 -19.07 33.04
CA ALA A 48 -22.69 -18.31 32.15
C ALA A 48 -24.02 -17.91 32.86
N GLU A 49 -24.62 -18.81 33.64
CA GLU A 49 -25.81 -18.51 34.44
C GLU A 49 -25.55 -17.43 35.49
N GLN A 50 -24.41 -17.47 36.17
CA GLN A 50 -23.98 -16.43 37.11
C GLN A 50 -23.75 -15.08 36.43
N ILE A 51 -23.09 -15.08 35.25
CA ILE A 51 -22.87 -13.87 34.45
C ILE A 51 -24.22 -13.25 34.06
N VAL A 52 -25.13 -14.04 33.48
CA VAL A 52 -26.45 -13.57 33.04
C VAL A 52 -27.27 -13.03 34.20
N ALA A 53 -27.25 -13.69 35.34
CA ALA A 53 -27.96 -13.24 36.55
C ALA A 53 -27.40 -11.91 37.12
N ALA A 54 -26.13 -11.60 36.83
CA ALA A 54 -25.49 -10.37 37.28
C ALA A 54 -25.64 -9.19 36.29
N LEU A 55 -26.17 -9.45 35.09
CA LEU A 55 -26.40 -8.38 34.13
C LEU A 55 -27.57 -7.47 34.57
N PRO A 56 -27.42 -6.14 34.40
CA PRO A 56 -28.49 -5.22 34.65
C PRO A 56 -29.64 -5.43 33.62
N ALA A 57 -30.85 -5.16 34.03
CA ALA A 57 -31.97 -5.13 33.09
C ALA A 57 -31.75 -4.03 32.05
N SER A 58 -32.09 -4.32 30.80
CA SER A 58 -31.93 -3.38 29.69
C SER A 58 -33.13 -3.48 28.75
N ASP A 59 -33.70 -2.36 28.39
CA ASP A 59 -34.74 -2.21 27.38
C ASP A 59 -34.28 -2.50 25.95
N ARG A 60 -32.96 -2.55 25.76
CA ARG A 60 -32.34 -2.91 24.47
C ARG A 60 -32.23 -4.41 24.23
N LEU A 61 -32.43 -5.24 25.26
CA LEU A 61 -32.38 -6.70 25.17
C LEU A 61 -33.76 -7.31 25.23
N ALA A 62 -34.13 -8.04 24.18
CA ALA A 62 -35.39 -8.81 24.13
C ALA A 62 -35.27 -10.09 24.97
N LYS A 63 -34.14 -10.78 24.86
CA LYS A 63 -33.82 -12.00 25.65
C LYS A 63 -32.33 -12.26 25.66
N ILE A 64 -31.91 -13.09 26.64
CA ILE A 64 -30.57 -13.66 26.70
C ILE A 64 -30.75 -15.18 26.82
N GLU A 65 -30.01 -15.96 26.05
CA GLU A 65 -30.04 -17.42 26.06
C GLU A 65 -28.64 -17.99 26.30
N ILE A 66 -28.56 -19.05 27.10
CA ILE A 66 -27.33 -19.80 27.30
C ILE A 66 -27.40 -21.05 26.43
N ALA A 67 -26.51 -21.11 25.42
CA ALA A 67 -26.46 -22.19 24.46
C ALA A 67 -25.25 -23.12 24.70
N GLY A 68 -25.44 -24.40 24.41
CA GLY A 68 -24.39 -25.41 24.48
C GLY A 68 -23.65 -25.42 25.83
N PRO A 69 -22.30 -25.47 25.82
CA PRO A 69 -21.50 -25.59 27.03
C PRO A 69 -21.37 -24.29 27.85
N GLY A 70 -21.92 -23.16 27.37
CA GLY A 70 -21.84 -21.88 28.09
C GLY A 70 -21.66 -20.65 27.19
N PHE A 71 -22.08 -20.70 25.93
CA PHE A 71 -22.22 -19.51 25.08
C PHE A 71 -23.41 -18.68 25.59
N ILE A 72 -23.22 -17.37 25.63
CA ILE A 72 -24.29 -16.43 26.03
C ILE A 72 -24.71 -15.67 24.77
N ASN A 73 -25.96 -15.87 24.33
CA ASN A 73 -26.53 -15.26 23.13
C ASN A 73 -27.45 -14.11 23.52
N PHE A 74 -27.25 -12.95 22.86
CA PHE A 74 -28.01 -11.73 23.12
C PHE A 74 -28.90 -11.41 21.93
N PHE A 75 -30.19 -11.21 22.20
CA PHE A 75 -31.18 -10.80 21.20
C PHE A 75 -31.60 -9.37 21.48
N LEU A 76 -31.44 -8.50 20.50
CA LEU A 76 -31.77 -7.08 20.63
C LEU A 76 -33.27 -6.84 20.41
N THR A 77 -33.80 -5.80 21.04
CA THR A 77 -35.14 -5.29 20.75
C THR A 77 -35.13 -4.44 19.46
N PRO A 78 -36.26 -4.32 18.75
CA PRO A 78 -36.37 -3.34 17.66
C PRO A 78 -36.01 -1.91 18.10
N ALA A 79 -36.34 -1.53 19.32
CA ALA A 79 -36.01 -0.24 19.90
C ALA A 79 -34.50 0.03 19.96
N ALA A 80 -33.68 -1.01 20.19
CA ALA A 80 -32.21 -0.86 20.17
C ALA A 80 -31.69 -0.45 18.80
N TYR A 81 -32.27 -0.97 17.72
CA TYR A 81 -31.93 -0.58 16.34
C TYR A 81 -32.45 0.83 16.02
N HIS A 82 -33.66 1.18 16.44
CA HIS A 82 -34.23 2.52 16.21
C HIS A 82 -33.41 3.59 16.94
N ALA A 83 -32.98 3.33 18.17
CA ALA A 83 -32.11 4.26 18.91
C ALA A 83 -30.78 4.55 18.18
N MET A 84 -30.24 3.55 17.46
CA MET A 84 -29.03 3.72 16.68
C MET A 84 -29.21 4.74 15.54
N VAL A 85 -30.40 4.75 14.89
CA VAL A 85 -30.69 5.74 13.84
C VAL A 85 -30.63 7.16 14.39
N SER A 86 -31.26 7.38 15.56
CA SER A 86 -31.20 8.69 16.23
C SER A 86 -29.77 9.10 16.58
N GLU A 87 -28.97 8.17 17.11
CA GLU A 87 -27.56 8.40 17.41
C GLU A 87 -26.73 8.76 16.17
N ILE A 88 -26.96 8.06 15.05
CA ILE A 88 -26.30 8.36 13.78
C ILE A 88 -26.62 9.79 13.32
N LEU A 89 -27.88 10.17 13.35
CA LEU A 89 -28.34 11.49 12.93
C LEU A 89 -27.79 12.60 13.84
N GLU A 90 -27.76 12.36 15.15
CA GLU A 90 -27.23 13.31 16.13
C GLU A 90 -25.70 13.51 16.00
N ARG A 91 -24.97 12.43 15.83
CA ARG A 91 -23.50 12.46 15.71
C ARG A 91 -23.00 12.85 14.32
N GLY A 92 -23.82 12.70 13.27
CA GLY A 92 -23.43 13.03 11.90
C GLY A 92 -22.08 12.43 11.51
N ASP A 93 -21.17 13.26 10.99
CA ASP A 93 -19.82 12.86 10.55
C ASP A 93 -18.90 12.35 11.68
N ALA A 94 -19.29 12.55 12.94
CA ALA A 94 -18.56 12.01 14.09
C ALA A 94 -18.98 10.55 14.41
N PHE A 95 -20.05 10.03 13.78
CA PHE A 95 -20.45 8.64 13.99
C PHE A 95 -19.39 7.68 13.41
N GLY A 96 -19.08 6.63 14.15
CA GLY A 96 -18.04 5.65 13.78
C GLY A 96 -16.61 6.07 14.15
N ARG A 97 -16.38 7.33 14.55
CA ARG A 97 -15.07 7.76 15.05
C ARG A 97 -14.83 7.25 16.47
N SER A 98 -13.57 6.93 16.78
CA SER A 98 -13.17 6.45 18.10
C SER A 98 -11.83 7.05 18.53
N LYS A 99 -11.41 6.75 19.76
CA LYS A 99 -10.10 7.12 20.30
C LYS A 99 -9.18 5.91 20.48
N LEU A 100 -9.40 4.85 19.71
CA LEU A 100 -8.63 3.59 19.80
C LEU A 100 -7.12 3.84 19.65
N GLY A 101 -6.73 4.73 18.74
CA GLY A 101 -5.34 5.09 18.47
C GLY A 101 -4.68 5.97 19.53
N ASP A 102 -5.45 6.54 20.46
CA ASP A 102 -4.98 7.36 21.60
C ASP A 102 -3.91 8.40 21.22
N GLY A 103 -4.03 8.98 20.03
CA GLY A 103 -3.07 9.97 19.53
C GLY A 103 -1.69 9.41 19.15
N GLN A 104 -1.51 8.08 19.12
CA GLN A 104 -0.27 7.48 18.68
C GLN A 104 0.07 7.89 17.25
N ARG A 105 1.35 8.12 16.98
CA ARG A 105 1.86 8.54 15.68
C ARG A 105 2.04 7.33 14.78
N VAL A 106 1.50 7.41 13.56
CA VAL A 106 1.64 6.37 12.53
C VAL A 106 2.05 7.06 11.23
N GLN A 107 2.98 6.47 10.52
CA GLN A 107 3.37 6.87 9.17
C GLN A 107 2.75 5.90 8.18
N VAL A 108 2.14 6.44 7.12
CA VAL A 108 1.58 5.67 6.01
C VAL A 108 2.24 6.18 4.74
N GLU A 109 3.14 5.37 4.20
CA GLU A 109 3.75 5.60 2.90
C GLU A 109 2.92 4.94 1.82
N PHE A 110 2.62 5.69 0.74
CA PHE A 110 1.87 5.15 -0.39
C PHE A 110 2.17 5.89 -1.70
N VAL A 111 1.88 5.23 -2.81
CA VAL A 111 2.31 5.54 -4.17
C VAL A 111 3.81 5.34 -4.33
N SER A 112 4.66 6.24 -3.85
CA SER A 112 6.13 6.20 -3.89
C SER A 112 6.67 5.71 -5.25
N ALA A 113 6.09 6.25 -6.33
CA ALA A 113 6.44 5.86 -7.69
C ALA A 113 7.75 6.49 -8.10
N ASN A 114 8.62 5.74 -8.79
CA ASN A 114 9.82 6.27 -9.40
C ASN A 114 9.46 7.29 -10.50
N PRO A 115 10.13 8.45 -10.58
CA PRO A 115 9.83 9.47 -11.56
C PRO A 115 10.43 9.13 -12.94
N THR A 116 10.20 7.92 -13.41
CA THR A 116 10.72 7.39 -14.68
C THR A 116 9.68 7.32 -15.78
N GLY A 117 8.50 7.89 -15.54
CA GLY A 117 7.42 7.95 -16.52
C GLY A 117 6.08 8.39 -15.90
N PRO A 118 5.05 8.56 -16.74
CA PRO A 118 3.72 8.96 -16.29
C PRO A 118 3.11 7.98 -15.29
N LEU A 119 2.35 8.51 -14.33
CA LEU A 119 1.56 7.69 -13.41
C LEU A 119 0.48 6.91 -14.18
N HIS A 120 0.26 5.67 -13.80
CA HIS A 120 -0.77 4.82 -14.40
C HIS A 120 -1.80 4.37 -13.35
N VAL A 121 -2.85 3.65 -13.80
CA VAL A 121 -3.96 3.20 -12.95
C VAL A 121 -3.51 2.42 -11.71
N GLY A 122 -2.38 1.67 -11.80
CA GLY A 122 -1.81 0.96 -10.66
C GLY A 122 -1.36 1.91 -9.55
N HIS A 123 -0.75 3.05 -9.89
CA HIS A 123 -0.39 4.11 -8.94
C HIS A 123 -1.64 4.76 -8.35
N GLY A 124 -2.66 5.04 -9.19
CA GLY A 124 -3.95 5.57 -8.73
C GLY A 124 -4.65 4.64 -7.73
N ARG A 125 -4.60 3.32 -7.95
CA ARG A 125 -5.11 2.33 -6.99
C ARG A 125 -4.34 2.39 -5.67
N GLY A 126 -3.01 2.46 -5.73
CA GLY A 126 -2.15 2.61 -4.54
C GLY A 126 -2.47 3.90 -3.77
N ALA A 127 -2.69 5.00 -4.48
CA ALA A 127 -3.08 6.29 -3.89
C ALA A 127 -4.43 6.19 -3.15
N ALA A 128 -5.45 5.65 -3.80
CA ALA A 128 -6.78 5.49 -3.21
C ALA A 128 -6.75 4.58 -1.98
N PHE A 129 -6.03 3.45 -2.05
CA PHE A 129 -5.89 2.53 -0.93
C PHE A 129 -5.16 3.17 0.24
N GLY A 130 -3.98 3.77 0.01
CA GLY A 130 -3.18 4.39 1.06
C GLY A 130 -3.88 5.57 1.73
N ALA A 131 -4.53 6.43 0.94
CA ALA A 131 -5.33 7.54 1.46
C ALA A 131 -6.50 7.05 2.32
N THR A 132 -7.19 5.97 1.89
CA THR A 132 -8.29 5.38 2.65
C THR A 132 -7.80 4.80 3.98
N VAL A 133 -6.69 4.05 3.99
CA VAL A 133 -6.09 3.53 5.23
C VAL A 133 -5.71 4.67 6.17
N ALA A 134 -5.08 5.73 5.66
CA ALA A 134 -4.73 6.90 6.45
C ALA A 134 -5.96 7.56 7.08
N ASN A 135 -7.03 7.77 6.29
CA ASN A 135 -8.28 8.35 6.77
C ASN A 135 -8.96 7.48 7.86
N LEU A 136 -8.95 6.15 7.69
CA LEU A 136 -9.50 5.23 8.69
C LEU A 136 -8.71 5.27 10.00
N LEU A 137 -7.39 5.31 9.93
CA LEU A 137 -6.54 5.45 11.11
C LEU A 137 -6.79 6.77 11.83
N GLU A 138 -6.95 7.89 11.11
CA GLU A 138 -7.33 9.17 11.71
C GLU A 138 -8.72 9.11 12.35
N ALA A 139 -9.68 8.46 11.70
CA ALA A 139 -11.03 8.32 12.23
C ALA A 139 -11.07 7.55 13.55
N VAL A 140 -10.13 6.64 13.78
CA VAL A 140 -10.02 5.88 15.04
C VAL A 140 -9.01 6.47 16.02
N GLY A 141 -8.51 7.68 15.77
CA GLY A 141 -7.77 8.47 16.74
C GLY A 141 -6.25 8.41 16.68
N TYR A 142 -5.67 7.86 15.62
CA TYR A 142 -4.23 7.97 15.37
C TYR A 142 -3.86 9.34 14.80
N ARG A 143 -2.63 9.77 15.03
CA ARG A 143 -1.99 10.91 14.37
C ARG A 143 -1.24 10.39 13.14
N VAL A 144 -1.82 10.53 11.95
CA VAL A 144 -1.27 9.95 10.73
C VAL A 144 -0.39 10.97 10.00
N HIS A 145 0.83 10.54 9.69
CA HIS A 145 1.71 11.21 8.75
C HIS A 145 1.65 10.48 7.41
N ARG A 146 1.22 11.18 6.35
CA ARG A 146 1.21 10.66 4.98
C ARG A 146 2.53 10.96 4.33
N GLU A 147 3.15 9.96 3.75
CA GLU A 147 4.47 10.05 3.13
C GLU A 147 4.45 9.58 1.69
N TYR A 148 5.16 10.29 0.86
CA TYR A 148 5.50 9.88 -0.50
C TYR A 148 7.04 9.89 -0.61
N TYR A 149 7.65 8.73 -0.88
CA TYR A 149 9.07 8.63 -1.09
C TYR A 149 9.41 8.99 -2.54
N VAL A 150 10.20 10.04 -2.73
CA VAL A 150 10.68 10.46 -4.04
C VAL A 150 12.01 9.77 -4.32
N ASN A 151 12.00 8.79 -5.22
CA ASN A 151 13.20 8.07 -5.64
C ASN A 151 13.78 8.71 -6.92
N ASP A 152 14.30 9.91 -6.79
CA ASP A 152 14.85 10.75 -7.87
C ASP A 152 16.33 10.50 -8.14
N ALA A 153 16.88 9.38 -7.71
CA ALA A 153 18.27 9.00 -7.85
C ALA A 153 18.45 7.53 -8.24
N GLY A 154 19.68 7.16 -8.55
CA GLY A 154 20.05 5.77 -8.75
C GLY A 154 19.89 5.25 -10.19
N ARG A 155 19.96 3.93 -10.31
CA ARG A 155 20.08 3.22 -11.60
C ARG A 155 18.95 3.52 -12.59
N GLN A 156 17.70 3.55 -12.14
CA GLN A 156 16.54 3.77 -13.02
C GLN A 156 16.57 5.17 -13.67
N MET A 157 16.96 6.17 -12.89
CA MET A 157 17.12 7.54 -13.42
C MET A 157 18.26 7.63 -14.42
N ASN A 158 19.36 6.91 -14.18
CA ASN A 158 20.47 6.82 -15.14
C ASN A 158 20.04 6.16 -16.45
N ILE A 159 19.24 5.08 -16.39
CA ILE A 159 18.69 4.43 -17.57
C ILE A 159 17.74 5.37 -18.32
N LEU A 160 16.93 6.15 -17.60
CA LEU A 160 16.07 7.15 -18.23
C LEU A 160 16.90 8.23 -18.96
N ALA A 161 17.93 8.78 -18.32
CA ALA A 161 18.82 9.75 -18.93
C ALA A 161 19.49 9.21 -20.20
N ALA A 162 20.02 7.98 -20.16
CA ALA A 162 20.57 7.31 -21.34
C ALA A 162 19.51 7.09 -22.41
N SER A 163 18.28 6.74 -22.04
CA SER A 163 17.17 6.55 -22.97
C SER A 163 16.77 7.85 -23.68
N VAL A 164 16.70 8.96 -22.96
CA VAL A 164 16.46 10.29 -23.52
C VAL A 164 17.55 10.64 -24.52
N TRP A 165 18.83 10.42 -24.15
CA TRP A 165 19.95 10.67 -25.06
C TRP A 165 19.87 9.83 -26.33
N LEU A 166 19.59 8.55 -26.23
CA LEU A 166 19.43 7.69 -27.41
C LEU A 166 18.30 8.18 -28.33
N ARG A 167 17.15 8.59 -27.78
CA ARG A 167 16.07 9.19 -28.57
C ARG A 167 16.47 10.50 -29.20
N TYR A 168 17.28 11.29 -28.51
CA TYR A 168 17.87 12.50 -29.09
C TYR A 168 18.80 12.15 -30.28
N LEU A 169 19.66 11.13 -30.18
CA LEU A 169 20.49 10.67 -31.30
C LEU A 169 19.68 10.20 -32.51
N GLU A 170 18.59 9.44 -32.29
CA GLU A 170 17.65 9.09 -33.34
C GLU A 170 17.05 10.34 -34.01
N HIS A 171 16.70 11.36 -33.21
CA HIS A 171 16.21 12.64 -33.74
C HIS A 171 17.27 13.40 -34.56
N CYS A 172 18.52 13.25 -34.22
CA CYS A 172 19.66 13.79 -35.01
C CYS A 172 19.95 12.99 -36.28
N GLY A 173 19.26 11.86 -36.53
CA GLY A 173 19.41 11.03 -37.71
C GLY A 173 20.31 9.81 -37.54
N GLU A 174 20.85 9.56 -36.35
CA GLU A 174 21.61 8.35 -36.06
C GLU A 174 20.73 7.10 -36.12
N GLN A 175 21.26 5.99 -36.66
CA GLN A 175 20.52 4.74 -36.83
C GLN A 175 21.15 3.63 -36.01
N PHE A 176 20.36 3.02 -35.14
CA PHE A 176 20.75 1.90 -34.29
C PHE A 176 19.52 1.17 -33.76
N GLN A 177 19.74 -0.03 -33.21
CA GLN A 177 18.69 -0.75 -32.52
C GLN A 177 18.56 -0.22 -31.09
N PHE A 178 17.39 0.32 -30.76
CA PHE A 178 17.14 0.85 -29.40
C PHE A 178 17.16 -0.29 -28.38
N PRO A 179 17.88 -0.14 -27.24
CA PRO A 179 18.02 -1.17 -26.21
C PRO A 179 16.68 -1.68 -25.67
N ASN A 180 16.59 -2.99 -25.40
CA ASN A 180 15.36 -3.58 -24.89
C ASN A 180 14.99 -3.08 -23.51
N ASP A 181 15.97 -2.80 -22.66
CA ASP A 181 15.77 -2.36 -21.26
C ASP A 181 15.82 -0.83 -21.09
N GLY A 182 15.91 -0.09 -22.20
CA GLY A 182 15.72 1.36 -22.20
C GLY A 182 14.24 1.76 -22.12
N TYR A 183 13.97 2.95 -21.63
CA TYR A 183 12.62 3.51 -21.59
C TYR A 183 12.17 3.92 -23.00
N ARG A 184 11.06 3.32 -23.48
CA ARG A 184 10.59 3.45 -24.86
C ARG A 184 9.34 4.30 -25.02
N GLY A 185 8.78 4.82 -23.92
CA GLY A 185 7.54 5.59 -23.93
C GLY A 185 7.64 6.85 -24.80
N GLU A 186 6.50 7.33 -25.30
CA GLU A 186 6.43 8.54 -26.14
C GLU A 186 6.98 9.77 -25.39
N TYR A 187 6.74 9.87 -24.09
CA TYR A 187 7.29 10.95 -23.25
C TYR A 187 8.82 11.07 -23.34
N VAL A 188 9.56 9.96 -23.54
CA VAL A 188 11.03 9.98 -23.72
C VAL A 188 11.40 10.63 -25.03
N ARG A 189 10.59 10.41 -26.08
CA ARG A 189 10.77 11.06 -27.40
C ARG A 189 10.46 12.55 -27.31
N ASP A 190 9.42 12.92 -26.57
CA ASP A 190 9.04 14.32 -26.36
C ASP A 190 10.15 15.09 -25.63
N ILE A 191 10.71 14.51 -24.55
CA ILE A 191 11.86 15.10 -23.83
C ILE A 191 13.06 15.24 -24.76
N ALA A 192 13.37 14.23 -25.56
CA ALA A 192 14.48 14.26 -26.49
C ALA A 192 14.30 15.32 -27.60
N ALA A 193 13.08 15.46 -28.13
CA ALA A 193 12.76 16.49 -29.12
C ALA A 193 12.88 17.90 -28.55
N GLN A 194 12.44 18.12 -27.32
CA GLN A 194 12.60 19.39 -26.61
C GLN A 194 14.08 19.70 -26.37
N LEU A 195 14.86 18.71 -25.93
CA LEU A 195 16.30 18.86 -25.76
C LEU A 195 16.99 19.27 -27.07
N TYR A 196 16.62 18.65 -28.19
CA TYR A 196 17.17 19.01 -29.50
C TYR A 196 16.78 20.44 -29.91
N ALA A 197 15.53 20.84 -29.70
CA ALA A 197 15.07 22.18 -30.00
C ALA A 197 15.82 23.26 -29.21
N GLU A 198 16.20 22.97 -27.96
CA GLU A 198 16.92 23.90 -27.08
C GLU A 198 18.44 23.92 -27.30
N GLN A 199 19.04 22.75 -27.55
CA GLN A 199 20.51 22.55 -27.53
C GLN A 199 21.10 22.23 -28.91
N GLY A 200 20.24 22.04 -29.94
CA GLY A 200 20.72 21.66 -31.29
C GLY A 200 21.50 20.36 -31.25
N SER A 201 22.73 20.36 -31.80
CA SER A 201 23.58 19.17 -31.87
C SER A 201 24.59 19.02 -30.71
N ALA A 202 24.40 19.72 -29.59
CA ALA A 202 25.36 19.74 -28.49
C ALA A 202 25.59 18.35 -27.82
N TYR A 203 24.61 17.44 -27.90
CA TYR A 203 24.70 16.10 -27.34
C TYR A 203 24.89 15.01 -28.41
N LEU A 204 25.21 15.41 -29.65
CA LEU A 204 25.41 14.47 -30.75
C LEU A 204 26.70 13.66 -30.54
N ALA A 205 26.58 12.34 -30.66
CA ALA A 205 27.70 11.42 -30.78
C ALA A 205 27.37 10.36 -31.84
N PRO A 206 28.32 9.98 -32.71
CA PRO A 206 28.06 8.94 -33.71
C PRO A 206 27.67 7.60 -33.07
N ALA A 207 26.64 6.93 -33.60
CA ALA A 207 26.17 5.66 -33.09
C ALA A 207 27.28 4.61 -32.99
N VAL A 208 28.22 4.60 -33.95
CA VAL A 208 29.40 3.71 -33.93
C VAL A 208 30.25 3.88 -32.67
N GLN A 209 30.36 5.09 -32.11
CA GLN A 209 31.10 5.34 -30.88
C GLN A 209 30.29 4.98 -29.64
N VAL A 210 28.98 5.24 -29.69
CA VAL A 210 28.05 4.93 -28.59
C VAL A 210 28.04 3.44 -28.32
N PHE A 211 27.95 2.61 -29.37
CA PHE A 211 27.80 1.18 -29.27
C PHE A 211 29.10 0.36 -29.43
N ALA A 212 30.26 1.05 -29.55
CA ALA A 212 31.55 0.37 -29.66
C ALA A 212 31.85 -0.46 -28.40
N ASP A 213 32.29 -1.70 -28.57
CA ASP A 213 32.79 -2.57 -27.52
C ASP A 213 31.83 -2.75 -26.30
N LEU A 214 30.54 -2.54 -26.50
CA LEU A 214 29.55 -2.83 -25.48
C LEU A 214 29.40 -4.36 -25.27
N PRO A 215 29.05 -4.82 -24.06
CA PRO A 215 28.69 -6.21 -23.83
C PRO A 215 27.61 -6.68 -24.80
N LEU A 216 27.60 -7.98 -25.14
CA LEU A 216 26.58 -8.49 -26.06
C LEU A 216 25.21 -8.45 -25.40
N ASN A 217 24.26 -7.79 -26.06
CA ASN A 217 22.84 -7.78 -25.67
C ASN A 217 22.12 -9.08 -26.14
N GLU A 218 22.64 -9.71 -27.19
CA GLU A 218 22.12 -10.93 -27.78
C GLU A 218 23.30 -11.89 -28.10
N VAL A 219 23.12 -13.17 -27.76
CA VAL A 219 24.06 -14.22 -28.16
C VAL A 219 23.53 -14.87 -29.44
N ARG A 220 24.35 -14.84 -30.52
CA ARG A 220 24.01 -15.44 -31.82
C ARG A 220 24.97 -16.59 -32.15
N ASP A 221 24.49 -17.59 -32.84
CA ASP A 221 25.35 -18.68 -33.40
C ASP A 221 26.19 -18.18 -34.58
N GLU A 222 27.07 -19.07 -35.09
CA GLU A 222 27.92 -18.78 -36.24
C GLU A 222 27.13 -18.46 -37.52
N ALA A 223 25.87 -18.91 -37.61
CA ALA A 223 24.95 -18.63 -38.73
C ALA A 223 24.14 -17.32 -38.50
N GLY A 224 24.34 -16.63 -37.36
CA GLY A 224 23.66 -15.38 -37.01
C GLY A 224 22.28 -15.56 -36.35
N HIS A 225 21.86 -16.76 -36.03
CA HIS A 225 20.58 -17.03 -35.35
C HIS A 225 20.71 -16.68 -33.85
N LEU A 226 19.67 -16.08 -33.29
CA LEU A 226 19.60 -15.75 -31.87
C LEU A 226 19.52 -17.07 -31.06
N ILE A 227 20.55 -17.34 -30.24
CA ILE A 227 20.63 -18.55 -29.41
C ILE A 227 20.53 -18.22 -27.89
N GLY A 228 20.57 -16.95 -27.53
CA GLY A 228 20.43 -16.52 -26.12
C GLY A 228 20.36 -14.99 -26.00
N ALA A 229 19.87 -14.54 -24.87
CA ALA A 229 19.99 -13.15 -24.46
C ALA A 229 21.29 -12.96 -23.70
N GLY A 230 22.04 -11.90 -24.01
CA GLY A 230 23.11 -11.40 -23.15
C GLY A 230 22.54 -10.89 -21.82
N ASP A 231 23.43 -10.57 -20.91
CA ASP A 231 22.98 -9.94 -19.64
C ASP A 231 22.54 -8.50 -19.94
N LYS A 232 21.23 -8.33 -19.97
CA LYS A 232 20.59 -7.04 -20.30
C LYS A 232 20.94 -5.96 -19.30
N GLU A 233 21.12 -6.32 -18.03
CA GLU A 233 21.48 -5.37 -17.00
C GLU A 233 22.90 -4.86 -17.18
N ILE A 234 23.84 -5.75 -17.49
CA ILE A 234 25.22 -5.38 -17.80
C ILE A 234 25.30 -4.51 -19.05
N TYR A 235 24.51 -4.83 -20.07
CA TYR A 235 24.48 -4.04 -21.30
C TYR A 235 23.98 -2.61 -21.08
N ILE A 236 22.86 -2.44 -20.38
CA ILE A 236 22.30 -1.12 -20.16
C ILE A 236 23.17 -0.27 -19.22
N ASP A 237 23.80 -0.88 -18.22
CA ASP A 237 24.73 -0.20 -17.32
C ASP A 237 26.00 0.26 -18.07
N ALA A 238 26.54 -0.59 -18.95
CA ALA A 238 27.66 -0.21 -19.80
C ALA A 238 27.31 0.96 -20.75
N LEU A 239 26.06 0.98 -21.26
CA LEU A 239 25.57 2.07 -22.08
C LEU A 239 25.41 3.38 -21.30
N VAL A 240 24.96 3.31 -20.03
CA VAL A 240 24.92 4.47 -19.12
C VAL A 240 26.31 5.03 -18.90
N GLU A 241 27.30 4.19 -18.60
CA GLU A 241 28.69 4.64 -18.45
C GLU A 241 29.29 5.21 -19.74
N ARG A 242 28.91 4.64 -20.88
CA ARG A 242 29.33 5.19 -22.20
C ARG A 242 28.71 6.57 -22.43
N ALA A 243 27.46 6.79 -22.08
CA ALA A 243 26.79 8.08 -22.16
C ALA A 243 27.53 9.13 -21.31
N ARG A 244 27.90 8.79 -20.09
CA ARG A 244 28.68 9.66 -19.20
C ARG A 244 30.03 10.00 -19.78
N ALA A 245 30.75 9.01 -20.33
CA ALA A 245 32.06 9.19 -20.90
C ALA A 245 32.07 10.10 -22.14
N LEU A 246 31.09 9.96 -23.04
CA LEU A 246 30.99 10.71 -24.27
C LEU A 246 30.48 12.15 -24.06
N LEU A 247 29.52 12.33 -23.16
CA LEU A 247 28.88 13.61 -22.91
C LEU A 247 29.62 14.45 -21.85
N GLY A 248 30.37 13.78 -20.97
CA GLY A 248 30.94 14.41 -19.78
C GLY A 248 29.90 14.68 -18.72
N GLU A 249 30.35 14.89 -17.49
CA GLU A 249 29.47 14.97 -16.29
C GLU A 249 28.44 16.09 -16.39
N HIS A 250 28.78 17.23 -16.97
CA HIS A 250 27.88 18.38 -17.08
C HIS A 250 26.65 18.07 -17.95
N HIS A 251 26.88 17.60 -19.18
CA HIS A 251 25.80 17.28 -20.10
C HIS A 251 25.00 16.08 -19.64
N TYR A 252 25.67 15.06 -19.05
CA TYR A 252 24.97 13.89 -18.52
C TYR A 252 24.04 14.26 -17.36
N ARG A 253 24.50 15.12 -16.45
CA ARG A 253 23.66 15.63 -15.35
C ARG A 253 22.45 16.40 -15.88
N HIS A 254 22.61 17.21 -16.91
CA HIS A 254 21.49 17.91 -17.52
C HIS A 254 20.45 16.95 -18.11
N LEU A 255 20.88 15.86 -18.76
CA LEU A 255 19.97 14.80 -19.22
C LEU A 255 19.22 14.14 -18.05
N PHE A 256 19.91 13.87 -16.96
CA PHE A 256 19.33 13.30 -15.76
C PHE A 256 18.25 14.21 -15.17
N GLU A 257 18.52 15.51 -15.06
CA GLU A 257 17.56 16.50 -14.56
C GLU A 257 16.36 16.68 -15.50
N ARG A 258 16.54 16.54 -16.80
CA ARG A 258 15.45 16.56 -17.78
C ARG A 258 14.50 15.36 -17.66
N GLY A 259 15.02 14.22 -17.24
CA GLY A 259 14.18 13.05 -16.96
C GLY A 259 13.27 13.22 -15.75
N LEU A 260 13.58 14.19 -14.86
CA LEU A 260 12.79 14.49 -13.65
C LEU A 260 11.65 15.49 -13.90
N ASN A 261 11.69 16.27 -14.99
CA ASN A 261 10.71 17.29 -15.36
C ASN A 261 9.81 16.85 -16.50
#